data_78a2b1d06ed5197c2c103a46bd927440
#
_entry.id   78a2b1d06ed5197c2c103a46bd927440
#
_cell.length_a   1.000
_cell.length_b   1.000
_cell.length_c   1.000
_cell.angle_alpha   90.00
_cell.angle_beta   90.00
_cell.angle_gamma   90.00
#
_symmetry.space_group_name_H-M   'P 1'
#
loop_
_entity.id
_entity.type
_entity.pdbx_description
1 polymer ?
#
loop_
_entity_poly.entity_id
_entity_poly.type
_entity_poly.pdbx_seq_one_letter_code
_entity_poly.pdbx_strand_id
1 'polypeptide(L)'
;MASSGNLTAEQLDFFNVNGCLILESFSSKEEIRKMRDRMAELLDGFDDSFSSIFSTKNQQHTDDYFFESAEKISFFFEENAFGEDGHLKQPKELSINKVGHALHEIDPVFKEFSFSDKISGMLCSLDYKRPVVIQSMYIFKILHLAQDCG
;
A
#
# COMPACT_ATOMS: atom_id res chain seq x y z
N MET A 1 12.77 6.43 20.82
CA MET A 1 13.63 7.19 19.88
C MET A 1 13.28 6.70 18.48
N ALA A 2 12.97 7.59 17.55
CA ALA A 2 12.73 7.20 16.17
C ALA A 2 14.03 6.62 15.59
N SER A 3 13.93 5.48 14.90
CA SER A 3 15.06 4.89 14.17
C SER A 3 15.54 5.91 13.13
N SER A 4 16.85 6.11 13.04
CA SER A 4 17.45 6.98 12.00
C SER A 4 17.28 6.43 10.57
N GLY A 5 16.73 5.22 10.44
CA GLY A 5 16.59 4.52 9.18
C GLY A 5 17.89 3.95 8.61
N ASN A 6 19.04 4.27 9.17
CA ASN A 6 20.32 3.77 8.68
C ASN A 6 20.46 2.26 8.96
N LEU A 7 20.87 1.52 7.92
CA LEU A 7 21.14 0.08 8.03
C LEU A 7 22.53 -0.16 8.63
N THR A 8 22.66 -1.23 9.42
CA THR A 8 23.98 -1.70 9.89
C THR A 8 24.73 -2.43 8.79
N ALA A 9 26.04 -2.63 8.95
CA ALA A 9 26.85 -3.38 7.99
C ALA A 9 26.32 -4.83 7.81
N GLU A 10 25.91 -5.48 8.91
CA GLU A 10 25.33 -6.82 8.87
C GLU A 10 23.99 -6.87 8.10
N GLN A 11 23.14 -5.83 8.26
CA GLN A 11 21.89 -5.72 7.49
C GLN A 11 22.14 -5.52 6.00
N LEU A 12 23.13 -4.70 5.65
CA LEU A 12 23.55 -4.49 4.26
C LEU A 12 24.10 -5.78 3.63
N ASP A 13 24.97 -6.48 4.35
CA ASP A 13 25.54 -7.76 3.91
C ASP A 13 24.44 -8.80 3.73
N PHE A 14 23.50 -8.87 4.68
CA PHE A 14 22.35 -9.77 4.57
C PHE A 14 21.50 -9.46 3.34
N PHE A 15 21.17 -8.18 3.11
CA PHE A 15 20.40 -7.75 1.95
C PHE A 15 21.12 -8.08 0.62
N ASN A 16 22.42 -7.84 0.55
CA ASN A 16 23.22 -8.13 -0.65
C ASN A 16 23.26 -9.62 -0.98
N VAL A 17 23.28 -10.49 0.02
CA VAL A 17 23.32 -11.94 -0.17
C VAL A 17 21.92 -12.51 -0.48
N ASN A 18 20.88 -12.04 0.22
CA ASN A 18 19.55 -12.66 0.20
C ASN A 18 18.53 -11.92 -0.68
N GLY A 19 18.80 -10.68 -1.10
CA GLY A 19 17.90 -9.87 -1.90
C GLY A 19 16.67 -9.36 -1.14
N CYS A 20 16.59 -9.58 0.17
CA CYS A 20 15.51 -9.10 1.04
C CYS A 20 16.04 -8.75 2.43
N LEU A 21 15.29 -7.90 3.15
CA LEU A 21 15.60 -7.52 4.53
C LEU A 21 14.31 -7.24 5.29
N ILE A 22 14.20 -7.78 6.50
CA ILE A 22 13.11 -7.50 7.42
C ILE A 22 13.63 -6.54 8.49
N LEU A 23 12.99 -5.38 8.61
CA LEU A 23 13.29 -4.37 9.61
C LEU A 23 12.19 -4.36 10.67
N GLU A 24 12.42 -5.07 11.78
CA GLU A 24 11.48 -5.11 12.90
C GLU A 24 11.35 -3.72 13.54
N SER A 25 10.12 -3.35 13.93
CA SER A 25 9.82 -2.08 14.58
C SER A 25 10.29 -0.82 13.81
N PHE A 26 10.43 -0.93 12.49
CA PHE A 26 10.81 0.21 11.62
C PHE A 26 9.82 1.36 11.71
N SER A 27 8.52 1.05 11.78
CA SER A 27 7.46 2.04 11.97
C SER A 27 6.95 2.04 13.40
N SER A 28 6.78 3.22 13.97
CA SER A 28 6.20 3.39 15.29
C SER A 28 4.69 3.04 15.27
N LYS A 29 4.14 2.67 16.41
CA LYS A 29 2.70 2.44 16.57
C LYS A 29 1.87 3.67 16.19
N GLU A 30 2.40 4.87 16.46
CA GLU A 30 1.75 6.14 16.14
C GLU A 30 1.68 6.38 14.63
N GLU A 31 2.77 6.14 13.90
CA GLU A 31 2.78 6.25 12.43
C GLU A 31 1.83 5.25 11.79
N ILE A 32 1.82 4.00 12.28
CA ILE A 32 0.89 2.98 11.80
C ILE A 32 -0.56 3.42 12.06
N ARG A 33 -0.85 3.94 13.27
CA ARG A 33 -2.19 4.42 13.62
C ARG A 33 -2.61 5.57 12.71
N LYS A 34 -1.78 6.59 12.52
CA LYS A 34 -2.06 7.74 11.63
C LYS A 34 -2.43 7.28 10.22
N MET A 35 -1.66 6.37 9.62
CA MET A 35 -1.93 5.86 8.27
C MET A 35 -3.23 5.06 8.21
N ARG A 36 -3.54 4.26 9.23
CA ARG A 36 -4.79 3.49 9.30
C ARG A 36 -6.01 4.37 9.49
N ASP A 37 -5.94 5.34 10.40
CA ASP A 37 -7.02 6.29 10.66
C ASP A 37 -7.29 7.11 9.38
N ARG A 38 -6.22 7.58 8.72
CA ARG A 38 -6.36 8.31 7.46
C ARG A 38 -6.96 7.47 6.33
N MET A 39 -6.58 6.20 6.22
CA MET A 39 -7.19 5.30 5.23
C MET A 39 -8.67 5.05 5.51
N ALA A 40 -9.08 4.96 6.78
CA ALA A 40 -10.49 4.84 7.14
C ALA A 40 -11.28 6.09 6.70
N GLU A 41 -10.75 7.30 6.92
CA GLU A 41 -11.36 8.55 6.43
C GLU A 41 -11.50 8.57 4.90
N LEU A 42 -10.46 8.13 4.17
CA LEU A 42 -10.50 8.06 2.71
C LEU A 42 -11.56 7.08 2.21
N LEU A 43 -11.71 5.94 2.88
CA LEU A 43 -12.75 4.96 2.56
C LEU A 43 -14.15 5.47 2.84
N ASP A 44 -14.34 6.18 3.95
CA ASP A 44 -15.65 6.75 4.31
C ASP A 44 -16.10 7.79 3.26
N GLY A 45 -15.16 8.61 2.78
CA GLY A 45 -15.43 9.62 1.75
C GLY A 45 -15.46 9.09 0.31
N PHE A 46 -15.18 7.80 0.08
CA PHE A 46 -15.14 7.24 -1.26
C PHE A 46 -16.53 6.91 -1.81
N ASP A 47 -16.85 7.44 -3.01
CA ASP A 47 -18.02 7.10 -3.80
C ASP A 47 -17.73 5.87 -4.67
N ASP A 48 -18.39 4.75 -4.37
CA ASP A 48 -18.19 3.46 -5.03
C ASP A 48 -18.80 3.36 -6.43
N SER A 49 -19.54 4.38 -6.88
CA SER A 49 -20.06 4.46 -8.25
C SER A 49 -18.95 4.55 -9.33
N PHE A 50 -17.72 4.92 -8.94
CA PHE A 50 -16.55 5.01 -9.79
C PHE A 50 -15.41 4.14 -9.25
N SER A 51 -15.43 2.86 -9.57
CA SER A 51 -14.43 1.91 -9.08
C SER A 51 -14.13 0.83 -10.11
N SER A 52 -13.00 0.15 -9.94
CA SER A 52 -12.62 -1.01 -10.75
C SER A 52 -12.38 -2.23 -9.87
N ILE A 53 -12.57 -3.41 -10.44
CA ILE A 53 -12.26 -4.68 -9.80
C ILE A 53 -10.82 -5.04 -10.11
N PHE A 54 -10.03 -5.31 -9.07
CA PHE A 54 -8.66 -5.79 -9.25
C PHE A 54 -8.65 -7.31 -9.43
N SER A 55 -8.13 -7.78 -10.57
CA SER A 55 -7.92 -9.19 -10.85
C SER A 55 -6.48 -9.47 -11.26
N THR A 56 -5.85 -10.45 -10.62
CA THR A 56 -4.53 -10.96 -11.03
C THR A 56 -4.62 -11.99 -12.14
N LYS A 57 -5.82 -12.55 -12.38
CA LYS A 57 -6.07 -13.61 -13.39
C LYS A 57 -6.38 -13.03 -14.75
N ASN A 58 -7.00 -11.86 -14.81
CA ASN A 58 -7.43 -11.17 -16.03
C ASN A 58 -6.61 -9.91 -16.29
N GLN A 59 -5.28 -10.03 -16.39
CA GLN A 59 -4.39 -8.91 -16.69
C GLN A 59 -4.65 -8.25 -18.06
N GLN A 60 -5.51 -8.83 -18.90
CA GLN A 60 -5.88 -8.29 -20.21
C GLN A 60 -6.95 -7.19 -20.16
N HIS A 61 -7.59 -6.99 -19.02
CA HIS A 61 -8.56 -5.92 -18.78
C HIS A 61 -8.01 -4.85 -17.86
N THR A 62 -6.89 -4.25 -18.27
CA THR A 62 -6.42 -3.01 -17.68
C THR A 62 -7.26 -1.89 -18.27
N ASP A 63 -8.25 -1.42 -17.51
CA ASP A 63 -9.16 -0.36 -17.93
C ASP A 63 -8.50 1.05 -17.76
N ASP A 64 -9.16 2.05 -18.35
CA ASP A 64 -8.69 3.44 -18.25
C ASP A 64 -8.60 3.91 -16.79
N TYR A 65 -9.49 3.42 -15.92
CA TYR A 65 -9.46 3.71 -14.48
C TYR A 65 -8.14 3.27 -13.83
N PHE A 66 -7.61 2.10 -14.20
CA PHE A 66 -6.32 1.64 -13.71
C PHE A 66 -5.17 2.54 -14.20
N PHE A 67 -5.14 2.90 -15.48
CA PHE A 67 -4.09 3.79 -16.00
C PHE A 67 -4.15 5.17 -15.38
N GLU A 68 -5.34 5.75 -15.26
CA GLU A 68 -5.53 7.05 -14.62
C GLU A 68 -5.19 7.06 -13.13
N SER A 69 -5.23 5.91 -12.46
CA SER A 69 -4.89 5.78 -11.04
C SER A 69 -3.43 6.06 -10.73
N ALA A 70 -2.55 6.11 -11.74
CA ALA A 70 -1.13 6.46 -11.56
C ALA A 70 -0.96 7.85 -10.94
N GLU A 71 -1.87 8.79 -11.23
CA GLU A 71 -1.84 10.17 -10.76
C GLU A 71 -2.99 10.48 -9.78
N LYS A 72 -3.69 9.45 -9.27
CA LYS A 72 -4.86 9.60 -8.40
C LYS A 72 -4.77 8.68 -7.18
N ILE A 73 -5.66 8.91 -6.22
CA ILE A 73 -5.99 7.94 -5.17
C ILE A 73 -7.23 7.20 -5.64
N SER A 74 -7.05 5.97 -6.08
CA SER A 74 -8.10 5.12 -6.66
C SER A 74 -8.30 3.87 -5.83
N PHE A 75 -9.53 3.38 -5.79
CA PHE A 75 -9.96 2.25 -4.97
C PHE A 75 -10.27 1.07 -5.88
N PHE A 76 -9.76 -0.10 -5.51
CA PHE A 76 -9.93 -1.32 -6.27
C PHE A 76 -10.58 -2.38 -5.40
N PHE A 77 -11.69 -2.91 -5.85
CA PHE A 77 -12.43 -3.97 -5.18
C PHE A 77 -11.79 -5.34 -5.38
N GLU A 78 -12.07 -6.26 -4.46
CA GLU A 78 -11.77 -7.68 -4.61
C GLU A 78 -12.55 -8.28 -5.80
N GLU A 79 -11.98 -9.33 -6.39
CA GLU A 79 -12.54 -10.00 -7.58
C GLU A 79 -13.97 -10.49 -7.38
N ASN A 80 -14.33 -10.87 -6.15
CA ASN A 80 -15.64 -11.38 -5.79
C ASN A 80 -16.45 -10.44 -4.89
N ALA A 81 -16.14 -9.14 -4.90
CA ALA A 81 -16.78 -8.16 -4.04
C ALA A 81 -18.28 -8.00 -4.32
N PHE A 82 -18.69 -8.11 -5.59
CA PHE A 82 -20.06 -7.89 -6.04
C PHE A 82 -20.82 -9.21 -6.22
N GLY A 83 -22.13 -9.17 -5.91
CA GLY A 83 -23.09 -10.22 -6.23
C GLY A 83 -23.54 -10.20 -7.69
N GLU A 84 -24.34 -11.18 -8.09
CA GLU A 84 -24.96 -11.23 -9.42
C GLU A 84 -25.95 -10.07 -9.63
N ASP A 85 -26.47 -9.49 -8.56
CA ASP A 85 -27.33 -8.31 -8.53
C ASP A 85 -26.58 -6.98 -8.66
N GLY A 86 -25.25 -7.01 -8.76
CA GLY A 86 -24.39 -5.83 -8.86
C GLY A 86 -24.15 -5.10 -7.54
N HIS A 87 -24.65 -5.61 -6.40
CA HIS A 87 -24.41 -5.04 -5.08
C HIS A 87 -23.24 -5.68 -4.36
N LEU A 88 -22.59 -4.93 -3.46
CA LEU A 88 -21.53 -5.47 -2.61
C LEU A 88 -22.10 -6.59 -1.71
N LYS A 89 -21.39 -7.72 -1.65
CA LYS A 89 -21.74 -8.87 -0.80
C LYS A 89 -21.50 -8.62 0.68
N GLN A 90 -20.66 -7.66 1.00
CA GLN A 90 -20.27 -7.31 2.37
C GLN A 90 -19.94 -5.82 2.45
N PRO A 91 -19.76 -5.25 3.65
CA PRO A 91 -19.42 -3.86 3.82
C PRO A 91 -18.22 -3.43 2.97
N LYS A 92 -18.22 -2.19 2.50
CA LYS A 92 -17.21 -1.61 1.60
C LYS A 92 -15.78 -1.83 2.11
N GLU A 93 -15.56 -1.66 3.41
CA GLU A 93 -14.26 -1.81 4.08
C GLU A 93 -13.70 -3.24 3.99
N LEU A 94 -14.57 -4.24 3.82
CA LEU A 94 -14.23 -5.64 3.66
C LEU A 94 -14.20 -6.09 2.19
N SER A 95 -14.55 -5.19 1.29
CA SER A 95 -14.67 -5.47 -0.15
C SER A 95 -13.53 -4.86 -0.97
N ILE A 96 -12.75 -3.94 -0.38
CA ILE A 96 -11.61 -3.31 -1.04
C ILE A 96 -10.38 -4.22 -0.96
N ASN A 97 -9.72 -4.42 -2.10
CA ASN A 97 -8.43 -5.09 -2.22
C ASN A 97 -7.27 -4.13 -1.91
N LYS A 98 -7.25 -2.99 -2.60
CA LYS A 98 -6.19 -1.99 -2.47
C LYS A 98 -6.66 -0.58 -2.78
N VAL A 99 -5.91 0.39 -2.28
CA VAL A 99 -6.00 1.80 -2.65
C VAL A 99 -4.63 2.25 -3.16
N GLY A 100 -4.56 2.90 -4.29
CA GLY A 100 -3.31 3.37 -4.92
C GLY A 100 -3.63 4.30 -6.09
N HIS A 101 -2.67 4.88 -6.76
CA HIS A 101 -1.24 4.59 -6.69
C HIS A 101 -0.43 5.85 -6.31
N ALA A 102 -1.10 6.99 -6.08
CA ALA A 102 -0.47 8.29 -5.80
C ALA A 102 -0.65 8.76 -4.33
N LEU A 103 -0.85 7.83 -3.37
CA LEU A 103 -0.99 8.18 -1.95
C LEU A 103 0.19 9.03 -1.45
N HIS A 104 1.42 8.66 -1.81
CA HIS A 104 2.65 9.35 -1.43
C HIS A 104 2.75 10.78 -1.96
N GLU A 105 2.02 11.13 -3.00
CA GLU A 105 2.08 12.47 -3.61
C GLU A 105 0.89 13.34 -3.18
N ILE A 106 -0.30 12.76 -3.11
CA ILE A 106 -1.56 13.50 -2.92
C ILE A 106 -1.95 13.59 -1.46
N ASP A 107 -1.80 12.49 -0.69
CA ASP A 107 -2.24 12.46 0.70
C ASP A 107 -1.13 12.89 1.67
N PRO A 108 -1.37 13.90 2.53
CA PRO A 108 -0.33 14.44 3.39
C PRO A 108 0.22 13.43 4.41
N VAL A 109 -0.60 12.50 4.91
CA VAL A 109 -0.16 11.49 5.90
C VAL A 109 0.74 10.45 5.26
N PHE A 110 0.35 9.95 4.08
CA PHE A 110 1.18 8.99 3.33
C PHE A 110 2.42 9.65 2.74
N LYS A 111 2.34 10.93 2.36
CA LYS A 111 3.48 11.73 1.91
C LYS A 111 4.52 11.90 3.02
N GLU A 112 4.09 12.32 4.23
CA GLU A 112 4.96 12.45 5.40
C GLU A 112 5.73 11.16 5.69
N PHE A 113 5.04 10.02 5.64
CA PHE A 113 5.67 8.71 5.86
C PHE A 113 6.65 8.35 4.74
N SER A 114 6.25 8.47 3.48
CA SER A 114 7.03 8.05 2.31
C SER A 114 8.32 8.85 2.13
N PHE A 115 8.32 10.12 2.52
CA PHE A 115 9.48 11.01 2.42
C PHE A 115 10.15 11.26 3.79
N SER A 116 9.89 10.42 4.78
CA SER A 116 10.50 10.55 6.11
C SER A 116 12.00 10.32 6.07
N ASP A 117 12.71 10.93 7.04
CA ASP A 117 14.16 10.78 7.19
C ASP A 117 14.60 9.32 7.34
N LYS A 118 13.77 8.48 7.97
CA LYS A 118 14.07 7.06 8.13
C LYS A 118 14.00 6.27 6.82
N ILE A 119 13.05 6.59 5.93
CA ILE A 119 13.00 5.99 4.57
C ILE A 119 14.19 6.47 3.77
N SER A 120 14.47 7.77 3.80
CA SER A 120 15.64 8.37 3.12
C SER A 120 16.95 7.79 3.63
N GLY A 121 17.13 7.64 4.94
CA GLY A 121 18.31 7.04 5.56
C GLY A 121 18.53 5.57 5.15
N MET A 122 17.45 4.79 5.10
CA MET A 122 17.49 3.40 4.62
C MET A 122 17.94 3.33 3.16
N LEU A 123 17.35 4.14 2.28
CA LEU A 123 17.70 4.18 0.87
C LEU A 123 19.13 4.67 0.63
N CYS A 124 19.59 5.67 1.39
CA CYS A 124 20.97 6.12 1.36
C CYS A 124 21.96 5.03 1.78
N SER A 125 21.60 4.22 2.80
CA SER A 125 22.41 3.08 3.23
C SER A 125 22.57 2.02 2.14
N LEU A 126 21.58 1.88 1.26
CA LEU A 126 21.61 1.01 0.08
C LEU A 126 22.28 1.65 -1.14
N ASP A 127 22.95 2.78 -0.96
CA ASP A 127 23.66 3.55 -1.99
C ASP A 127 22.78 4.12 -3.12
N TYR A 128 21.46 4.28 -2.89
CA TYR A 128 20.60 4.98 -3.82
C TYR A 128 20.92 6.49 -3.80
N LYS A 129 21.39 7.02 -4.91
CA LYS A 129 21.81 8.43 -5.01
C LYS A 129 20.64 9.39 -5.19
N ARG A 130 19.62 8.99 -5.92
CA ARG A 130 18.46 9.81 -6.27
C ARG A 130 17.20 8.93 -6.32
N PRO A 131 16.77 8.39 -5.18
CA PRO A 131 15.58 7.55 -5.14
C PRO A 131 14.33 8.38 -5.47
N VAL A 132 13.41 7.78 -6.20
CA VAL A 132 12.08 8.34 -6.49
C VAL A 132 11.01 7.31 -6.11
N VAL A 133 9.90 7.78 -5.57
CA VAL A 133 8.72 6.94 -5.33
C VAL A 133 7.88 6.96 -6.60
N ILE A 134 7.75 5.82 -7.26
CA ILE A 134 6.99 5.70 -8.50
C ILE A 134 5.51 5.51 -8.21
N GLN A 135 5.20 4.69 -7.19
CA GLN A 135 3.83 4.42 -6.77
C GLN A 135 3.80 4.02 -5.30
N SER A 136 2.64 4.15 -4.70
CA SER A 136 2.34 3.68 -3.35
C SER A 136 0.97 3.02 -3.31
N MET A 137 0.86 1.96 -2.52
CA MET A 137 -0.40 1.24 -2.36
C MET A 137 -0.64 0.93 -0.89
N TYR A 138 -1.90 1.04 -0.48
CA TYR A 138 -2.40 0.47 0.75
C TYR A 138 -3.20 -0.79 0.40
N ILE A 139 -2.72 -1.95 0.86
CA ILE A 139 -3.31 -3.25 0.55
C ILE A 139 -4.07 -3.75 1.77
N PHE A 140 -5.34 -4.13 1.55
CA PHE A 140 -6.19 -4.73 2.57
C PHE A 140 -6.00 -6.25 2.53
N LYS A 141 -5.55 -6.83 3.64
CA LYS A 141 -5.54 -8.30 3.81
C LYS A 141 -6.73 -8.70 4.66
N ILE A 142 -7.70 -9.37 4.04
CA ILE A 142 -8.80 -9.97 4.76
C ILE A 142 -8.27 -11.27 5.37
N LEU A 143 -8.37 -11.40 6.71
CA LEU A 143 -7.83 -12.53 7.48
C LEU A 143 -8.45 -13.91 7.14
N HIS A 144 -9.41 -13.98 6.23
CA HIS A 144 -10.06 -15.24 5.83
C HIS A 144 -9.22 -16.11 4.89
N LEU A 145 -8.09 -15.62 4.34
CA LEU A 145 -7.22 -16.42 3.46
C LEU A 145 -6.14 -17.20 4.21
N ALA A 146 -6.10 -17.15 5.54
CA ALA A 146 -5.09 -17.87 6.34
C ALA A 146 -5.47 -19.32 6.66
N GLN A 147 -6.61 -19.85 6.20
CA GLN A 147 -7.06 -21.21 6.49
C GLN A 147 -6.77 -22.26 5.39
N ASP A 148 -6.30 -21.83 4.21
CA ASP A 148 -6.09 -22.75 3.08
C ASP A 148 -4.61 -23.02 2.77
N CYS A 149 -3.68 -22.68 3.67
CA CYS A 149 -2.28 -23.10 3.59
C CYS A 149 -1.99 -24.16 4.68
N GLY A 150 -2.61 -25.31 4.56
CA GLY A 150 -2.34 -26.54 5.32
C GLY A 150 -1.84 -27.62 4.40
#